data_a51ec729bd5b887c2140b1a47d0a03ff
#
_entry.id   a51ec729bd5b887c2140b1a47d0a03ff
#
_cell.length_a   1.000
_cell.length_b   1.000
_cell.length_c   1.000
_cell.angle_alpha   90.00
_cell.angle_beta   90.00
_cell.angle_gamma   90.00
#
_symmetry.space_group_name_H-M   'P 1'
#
loop_
_entity.id
_entity.type
_entity.pdbx_description
1 polymer ?
#
loop_
_entity_poly.entity_id
_entity_poly.type
_entity_poly.pdbx_seq_one_letter_code
_entity_poly.pdbx_strand_id
1 'polypeptide(L)'
;MANKKLVDLLLQDENANVANDEFETLTGSDWVRLLSKKPQFSEKCEWNKLCGSNWWIVLEHHPEFADKCDWDKLNSSNWCCLLIAQPQFADKCDWDKITGEDWGYLIIDQPRFADKCDWKKLRGLDWCRLLHSYPHFIDRCCWNKLKSCHWRSLLIEHPEWIEHCNIAKISETDKEKLLEKQPQLAMYFEK
;
A
#
# COMPACT_ATOMS: atom_id res chain seq x y z
N MET A 1 -28.97 10.91 4.57
CA MET A 1 -29.18 12.27 3.99
C MET A 1 -29.02 13.38 5.03
N ALA A 2 -29.47 13.21 6.28
CA ALA A 2 -29.36 14.22 7.34
C ALA A 2 -27.90 14.58 7.69
N ASN A 3 -27.05 13.58 7.94
CA ASN A 3 -25.64 13.77 8.32
C ASN A 3 -24.83 14.54 7.25
N LYS A 4 -25.08 14.28 5.95
CA LYS A 4 -24.42 15.02 4.89
C LYS A 4 -24.74 16.52 4.95
N LYS A 5 -26.00 16.87 5.25
CA LYS A 5 -26.42 18.29 5.39
C LYS A 5 -25.77 18.94 6.60
N LEU A 6 -25.67 18.20 7.72
CA LEU A 6 -25.00 18.69 8.93
C LEU A 6 -23.50 18.95 8.66
N VAL A 7 -22.79 18.00 8.04
CA VAL A 7 -21.38 18.19 7.68
C VAL A 7 -21.20 19.36 6.71
N ASP A 8 -22.07 19.49 5.71
CA ASP A 8 -22.01 20.60 4.75
C ASP A 8 -22.22 21.96 5.46
N LEU A 9 -23.15 22.04 6.41
CA LEU A 9 -23.39 23.23 7.24
C LEU A 9 -22.12 23.57 8.04
N LEU A 10 -21.55 22.61 8.77
CA LEU A 10 -20.34 22.83 9.59
C LEU A 10 -19.11 23.20 8.77
N LEU A 11 -19.02 22.72 7.54
CA LEU A 11 -17.94 23.10 6.62
C LEU A 11 -18.09 24.54 6.10
N GLN A 12 -19.32 25.04 5.99
CA GLN A 12 -19.62 26.41 5.53
C GLN A 12 -19.54 27.43 6.67
N ASP A 13 -20.10 27.08 7.83
CA ASP A 13 -20.14 27.91 9.03
C ASP A 13 -19.73 27.11 10.26
N GLU A 14 -18.50 27.34 10.73
CA GLU A 14 -17.95 26.65 11.90
C GLU A 14 -18.60 27.09 13.23
N ASN A 15 -19.27 28.22 13.22
CA ASN A 15 -20.01 28.76 14.37
C ASN A 15 -21.50 28.42 14.31
N ALA A 16 -21.92 27.58 13.37
CA ALA A 16 -23.28 27.11 13.30
C ALA A 16 -23.73 26.57 14.66
N ASN A 17 -24.90 27.03 15.12
CA ASN A 17 -25.46 26.55 16.37
C ASN A 17 -26.02 25.14 16.19
N VAL A 18 -25.20 24.14 16.48
CA VAL A 18 -25.47 22.70 16.37
C VAL A 18 -25.51 22.09 17.75
N ALA A 19 -26.60 21.38 18.07
CA ALA A 19 -26.75 20.71 19.37
C ALA A 19 -25.75 19.53 19.46
N ASN A 20 -25.30 19.21 20.69
CA ASN A 20 -24.30 18.16 20.89
C ASN A 20 -24.80 16.78 20.42
N ASP A 21 -26.08 16.46 20.57
CA ASP A 21 -26.70 15.21 20.12
C ASP A 21 -26.70 15.05 18.60
N GLU A 22 -26.64 16.16 17.85
CA GLU A 22 -26.50 16.08 16.39
C GLU A 22 -25.11 15.55 15.96
N PHE A 23 -24.04 15.85 16.72
CA PHE A 23 -22.72 15.28 16.47
C PHE A 23 -22.69 13.77 16.70
N GLU A 24 -23.49 13.25 17.65
CA GLU A 24 -23.64 11.83 17.91
C GLU A 24 -24.26 11.06 16.72
N THR A 25 -24.91 11.76 15.80
CA THR A 25 -25.44 11.14 14.58
C THR A 25 -24.39 10.90 13.51
N LEU A 26 -23.23 11.57 13.57
CA LEU A 26 -22.17 11.48 12.58
C LEU A 26 -21.53 10.10 12.57
N THR A 27 -21.29 9.60 11.36
CA THR A 27 -20.56 8.36 11.11
C THR A 27 -19.05 8.61 11.06
N GLY A 28 -18.22 7.54 11.10
CA GLY A 28 -16.78 7.66 10.94
C GLY A 28 -16.39 8.36 9.63
N SER A 29 -17.11 8.14 8.53
CA SER A 29 -16.86 8.80 7.25
C SER A 29 -17.24 10.29 7.28
N ASP A 30 -18.28 10.66 8.01
CA ASP A 30 -18.66 12.06 8.21
C ASP A 30 -17.58 12.78 9.02
N TRP A 31 -17.06 12.13 10.07
CA TRP A 31 -15.96 12.65 10.88
C TRP A 31 -14.68 12.84 10.04
N VAL A 32 -14.29 11.88 9.21
CA VAL A 32 -13.15 12.03 8.29
C VAL A 32 -13.31 13.28 7.44
N ARG A 33 -14.48 13.44 6.81
CA ARG A 33 -14.75 14.58 5.93
C ARG A 33 -14.69 15.91 6.66
N LEU A 34 -15.20 15.96 7.91
CA LEU A 34 -15.21 17.16 8.74
C LEU A 34 -13.80 17.48 9.23
N LEU A 35 -13.12 16.53 9.86
CA LEU A 35 -11.79 16.73 10.45
C LEU A 35 -10.72 17.05 9.40
N SER A 36 -10.77 16.45 8.22
CA SER A 36 -9.81 16.76 7.14
C SER A 36 -9.83 18.23 6.70
N LYS A 37 -10.90 18.98 6.99
CA LYS A 37 -11.03 20.40 6.61
C LYS A 37 -11.15 21.34 7.80
N LYS A 38 -11.66 20.85 8.91
CA LYS A 38 -11.97 21.60 10.13
C LYS A 38 -11.53 20.82 11.38
N PRO A 39 -10.20 20.70 11.62
CA PRO A 39 -9.66 19.91 12.73
C PRO A 39 -10.09 20.42 14.12
N GLN A 40 -10.53 21.67 14.24
CA GLN A 40 -11.05 22.22 15.50
C GLN A 40 -12.28 21.47 16.03
N PHE A 41 -12.98 20.69 15.21
CA PHE A 41 -14.08 19.83 15.69
C PHE A 41 -13.60 18.53 16.34
N SER A 42 -12.30 18.32 16.47
CA SER A 42 -11.71 17.11 17.08
C SER A 42 -12.19 16.87 18.53
N GLU A 43 -12.46 17.93 19.31
CA GLU A 43 -12.99 17.82 20.68
C GLU A 43 -14.42 17.24 20.74
N LYS A 44 -15.16 17.34 19.64
CA LYS A 44 -16.50 16.76 19.51
C LYS A 44 -16.50 15.37 18.89
N CYS A 45 -15.33 14.93 18.38
CA CYS A 45 -15.24 13.68 17.63
C CYS A 45 -15.41 12.45 18.53
N GLU A 46 -16.33 11.58 18.13
CA GLU A 46 -16.45 10.25 18.70
C GLU A 46 -15.45 9.31 18.03
N TRP A 47 -14.19 9.32 18.50
CA TRP A 47 -13.05 8.58 17.93
C TRP A 47 -13.29 7.07 17.79
N ASN A 48 -14.14 6.50 18.66
CA ASN A 48 -14.51 5.08 18.61
C ASN A 48 -15.30 4.69 17.35
N LYS A 49 -15.95 5.65 16.68
CA LYS A 49 -16.68 5.45 15.41
C LYS A 49 -15.74 5.32 14.20
N LEU A 50 -14.49 5.71 14.33
CA LEU A 50 -13.52 5.61 13.26
C LEU A 50 -13.07 4.16 13.12
N CYS A 51 -13.16 3.62 11.89
CA CYS A 51 -12.54 2.36 11.48
C CYS A 51 -11.12 2.60 10.95
N GLY A 52 -10.38 1.51 10.65
CA GLY A 52 -9.02 1.61 10.15
C GLY A 52 -8.89 2.47 8.88
N SER A 53 -9.86 2.37 7.97
CA SER A 53 -9.88 3.21 6.75
C SER A 53 -10.15 4.68 7.04
N ASN A 54 -10.83 5.01 8.14
CA ASN A 54 -11.01 6.39 8.57
C ASN A 54 -9.72 6.92 9.21
N TRP A 55 -9.08 6.10 10.05
CA TRP A 55 -7.88 6.48 10.78
C TRP A 55 -6.72 6.85 9.88
N TRP A 56 -6.41 6.04 8.84
CA TRP A 56 -5.27 6.38 7.99
C TRP A 56 -5.49 7.71 7.25
N ILE A 57 -6.74 8.03 6.82
CA ILE A 57 -7.05 9.30 6.16
C ILE A 57 -6.93 10.48 7.15
N VAL A 58 -7.45 10.31 8.39
CA VAL A 58 -7.33 11.35 9.40
C VAL A 58 -5.87 11.64 9.73
N LEU A 59 -5.07 10.59 9.94
CA LEU A 59 -3.65 10.74 10.29
C LEU A 59 -2.76 11.19 9.12
N GLU A 60 -3.18 10.93 7.87
CA GLU A 60 -2.51 11.49 6.70
C GLU A 60 -2.55 13.01 6.71
N HIS A 61 -3.70 13.60 7.07
CA HIS A 61 -3.93 15.05 7.06
C HIS A 61 -3.59 15.70 8.40
N HIS A 62 -3.81 14.99 9.50
CA HIS A 62 -3.72 15.46 10.87
C HIS A 62 -2.96 14.46 11.76
N PRO A 63 -1.62 14.34 11.58
CA PRO A 63 -0.79 13.43 12.38
C PRO A 63 -0.80 13.73 13.86
N GLU A 64 -1.19 14.95 14.27
CA GLU A 64 -1.34 15.37 15.67
C GLU A 64 -2.42 14.59 16.43
N PHE A 65 -3.36 13.92 15.74
CA PHE A 65 -4.38 13.08 16.38
C PHE A 65 -3.92 11.63 16.63
N ALA A 66 -2.63 11.36 16.49
CA ALA A 66 -2.08 10.01 16.68
C ALA A 66 -2.29 9.44 18.08
N ASP A 67 -2.37 10.29 19.11
CA ASP A 67 -2.67 9.92 20.50
C ASP A 67 -4.10 9.40 20.71
N LYS A 68 -5.01 9.69 19.77
CA LYS A 68 -6.40 9.22 19.78
C LYS A 68 -6.59 7.93 19.00
N CYS A 69 -5.58 7.54 18.21
CA CYS A 69 -5.71 6.42 17.28
C CYS A 69 -5.76 5.07 18.00
N ASP A 70 -6.77 4.29 17.64
CA ASP A 70 -6.81 2.87 17.93
C ASP A 70 -6.06 2.11 16.81
N TRP A 71 -4.76 1.91 17.03
CA TRP A 71 -3.85 1.28 16.05
C TRP A 71 -4.24 -0.13 15.68
N ASP A 72 -4.96 -0.84 16.56
CA ASP A 72 -5.41 -2.21 16.30
C ASP A 72 -6.48 -2.30 15.21
N LYS A 73 -7.19 -1.20 14.95
CA LYS A 73 -8.18 -1.12 13.86
C LYS A 73 -7.54 -1.07 12.48
N LEU A 74 -6.24 -0.74 12.37
CA LEU A 74 -5.56 -0.65 11.08
C LEU A 74 -5.23 -2.06 10.57
N ASN A 75 -5.70 -2.36 9.37
CA ASN A 75 -5.32 -3.56 8.62
C ASN A 75 -4.07 -3.29 7.76
N SER A 76 -3.60 -4.31 7.03
CA SER A 76 -2.43 -4.22 6.16
C SER A 76 -2.46 -3.03 5.20
N SER A 77 -3.54 -2.88 4.44
CA SER A 77 -3.66 -1.79 3.45
C SER A 77 -3.75 -0.41 4.12
N ASN A 78 -4.39 -0.31 5.30
CA ASN A 78 -4.43 0.95 6.05
C ASN A 78 -3.02 1.36 6.52
N TRP A 79 -2.24 0.39 7.03
CA TRP A 79 -0.85 0.61 7.40
C TRP A 79 0.01 0.99 6.20
N CYS A 80 -0.15 0.29 5.07
CA CYS A 80 0.57 0.61 3.84
C CYS A 80 0.33 2.07 3.43
N CYS A 81 -0.94 2.48 3.30
CA CYS A 81 -1.29 3.86 2.95
C CYS A 81 -0.74 4.87 3.97
N LEU A 82 -0.90 4.59 5.26
CA LEU A 82 -0.43 5.48 6.30
C LEU A 82 1.09 5.64 6.30
N LEU A 83 1.85 4.56 6.16
CA LEU A 83 3.32 4.61 6.17
C LEU A 83 3.91 5.22 4.88
N ILE A 84 3.19 5.14 3.76
CA ILE A 84 3.55 5.87 2.54
C ILE A 84 3.43 7.38 2.78
N ALA A 85 2.31 7.82 3.35
CA ALA A 85 2.03 9.23 3.59
C ALA A 85 2.78 9.80 4.80
N GLN A 86 2.83 9.04 5.91
CA GLN A 86 3.34 9.47 7.21
C GLN A 86 4.30 8.42 7.80
N PRO A 87 5.54 8.31 7.27
CA PRO A 87 6.48 7.26 7.66
C PRO A 87 6.98 7.34 9.11
N GLN A 88 6.75 8.45 9.81
CA GLN A 88 7.08 8.59 11.23
C GLN A 88 6.27 7.67 12.15
N PHE A 89 5.16 7.09 11.68
CA PHE A 89 4.38 6.12 12.45
C PHE A 89 4.89 4.67 12.35
N ALA A 90 6.08 4.48 11.77
CA ALA A 90 6.68 3.15 11.61
C ALA A 90 6.93 2.41 12.93
N ASP A 91 7.15 3.13 14.02
CA ASP A 91 7.32 2.58 15.39
C ASP A 91 6.01 2.05 16.00
N LYS A 92 4.86 2.45 15.44
CA LYS A 92 3.53 1.98 15.85
C LYS A 92 3.07 0.77 15.04
N CYS A 93 3.72 0.51 13.89
CA CYS A 93 3.27 -0.52 12.96
C CYS A 93 3.52 -1.93 13.48
N ASP A 94 2.47 -2.73 13.49
CA ASP A 94 2.59 -4.17 13.58
C ASP A 94 2.96 -4.73 12.18
N TRP A 95 4.27 -4.90 11.94
CA TRP A 95 4.81 -5.34 10.66
C TRP A 95 4.33 -6.74 10.24
N ASP A 96 3.90 -7.56 11.21
CA ASP A 96 3.35 -8.89 10.92
C ASP A 96 1.99 -8.82 10.24
N LYS A 97 1.25 -7.73 10.42
CA LYS A 97 -0.02 -7.48 9.71
C LYS A 97 0.17 -7.20 8.22
N ILE A 98 1.36 -6.74 7.78
CA ILE A 98 1.59 -6.34 6.39
C ILE A 98 1.60 -7.57 5.47
N THR A 99 0.73 -7.55 4.45
CA THR A 99 0.64 -8.61 3.43
C THR A 99 1.75 -8.48 2.38
N GLY A 100 1.97 -9.54 1.60
CA GLY A 100 2.98 -9.50 0.52
C GLY A 100 2.68 -8.45 -0.54
N GLU A 101 1.40 -8.22 -0.85
CA GLU A 101 0.98 -7.18 -1.79
C GLU A 101 1.28 -5.79 -1.27
N ASP A 102 0.90 -5.51 -0.01
CA ASP A 102 1.13 -4.21 0.61
C ASP A 102 2.63 -3.96 0.84
N TRP A 103 3.43 -5.01 1.16
CA TRP A 103 4.89 -4.92 1.17
C TRP A 103 5.46 -4.49 -0.18
N GLY A 104 4.95 -5.06 -1.28
CA GLY A 104 5.37 -4.69 -2.63
C GLY A 104 5.19 -3.20 -2.89
N TYR A 105 4.03 -2.64 -2.56
CA TYR A 105 3.76 -1.20 -2.69
C TYR A 105 4.60 -0.37 -1.72
N LEU A 106 4.62 -0.76 -0.45
CA LEU A 106 5.32 0.01 0.59
C LEU A 106 6.81 0.18 0.30
N ILE A 107 7.51 -0.88 -0.18
CA ILE A 107 8.93 -0.77 -0.49
C ILE A 107 9.17 0.07 -1.75
N ILE A 108 8.27 0.02 -2.73
CA ILE A 108 8.38 0.85 -3.93
C ILE A 108 8.28 2.34 -3.57
N ASP A 109 7.34 2.72 -2.69
CA ASP A 109 7.17 4.12 -2.31
C ASP A 109 8.12 4.56 -1.18
N GLN A 110 8.45 3.63 -0.25
CA GLN A 110 9.27 3.88 0.93
C GLN A 110 10.36 2.80 1.08
N PRO A 111 11.41 2.79 0.24
CA PRO A 111 12.45 1.75 0.25
C PRO A 111 13.21 1.64 1.59
N ARG A 112 13.13 2.66 2.44
CA ARG A 112 13.70 2.65 3.80
C ARG A 112 13.16 1.55 4.69
N PHE A 113 11.98 1.00 4.38
CA PHE A 113 11.37 -0.08 5.16
C PHE A 113 11.75 -1.48 4.65
N ALA A 114 12.65 -1.59 3.68
CA ALA A 114 13.12 -2.87 3.14
C ALA A 114 13.70 -3.80 4.24
N ASP A 115 14.36 -3.24 5.26
CA ASP A 115 14.92 -3.99 6.38
C ASP A 115 13.84 -4.59 7.31
N LYS A 116 12.61 -4.08 7.25
CA LYS A 116 11.47 -4.60 8.03
C LYS A 116 10.69 -5.67 7.26
N CYS A 117 10.96 -5.81 5.96
CA CYS A 117 10.17 -6.67 5.08
C CYS A 117 10.37 -8.16 5.36
N ASP A 118 9.28 -8.87 5.56
CA ASP A 118 9.28 -10.32 5.40
C ASP A 118 9.18 -10.68 3.90
N TRP A 119 10.35 -10.80 3.27
CA TRP A 119 10.49 -11.10 1.84
C TRP A 119 9.77 -12.40 1.42
N LYS A 120 9.51 -13.31 2.36
CA LYS A 120 8.79 -14.55 2.10
C LYS A 120 7.31 -14.31 1.82
N LYS A 121 6.75 -13.19 2.26
CA LYS A 121 5.35 -12.83 1.99
C LYS A 121 5.12 -12.35 0.55
N LEU A 122 6.14 -11.81 -0.13
CA LEU A 122 6.00 -11.31 -1.51
C LEU A 122 5.65 -12.45 -2.45
N ARG A 123 4.68 -12.20 -3.35
CA ARG A 123 4.27 -13.10 -4.44
C ARG A 123 5.09 -12.80 -5.71
N GLY A 124 4.98 -13.62 -6.72
CA GLY A 124 5.72 -13.43 -7.97
C GLY A 124 5.43 -12.09 -8.67
N LEU A 125 4.20 -11.58 -8.59
CA LEU A 125 3.84 -10.26 -9.14
C LEU A 125 4.49 -9.12 -8.34
N ASP A 126 4.53 -9.24 -7.01
CA ASP A 126 5.13 -8.24 -6.13
C ASP A 126 6.63 -8.15 -6.38
N TRP A 127 7.31 -9.31 -6.52
CA TRP A 127 8.70 -9.39 -6.94
C TRP A 127 8.94 -8.78 -8.32
N CYS A 128 8.09 -9.07 -9.29
CA CYS A 128 8.22 -8.53 -10.64
C CYS A 128 8.19 -7.00 -10.62
N ARG A 129 7.21 -6.40 -9.94
CA ARG A 129 7.09 -4.94 -9.79
C ARG A 129 8.30 -4.33 -9.06
N LEU A 130 8.69 -4.97 -7.95
CA LEU A 130 9.80 -4.48 -7.14
C LEU A 130 11.12 -4.49 -7.90
N LEU A 131 11.42 -5.54 -8.66
CA LEU A 131 12.65 -5.66 -9.43
C LEU A 131 12.70 -4.70 -10.64
N HIS A 132 11.55 -4.36 -11.22
CA HIS A 132 11.49 -3.28 -12.22
C HIS A 132 11.82 -1.92 -11.60
N SER A 133 11.34 -1.63 -10.38
CA SER A 133 11.61 -0.35 -9.70
C SER A 133 13.00 -0.31 -9.06
N TYR A 134 13.44 -1.43 -8.50
CA TYR A 134 14.68 -1.54 -7.73
C TYR A 134 15.44 -2.84 -8.05
N PRO A 135 16.19 -2.91 -9.17
CA PRO A 135 16.95 -4.09 -9.58
C PRO A 135 17.94 -4.62 -8.52
N HIS A 136 18.43 -3.74 -7.65
CA HIS A 136 19.38 -4.12 -6.59
C HIS A 136 18.84 -5.07 -5.52
N PHE A 137 17.49 -5.28 -5.45
CA PHE A 137 16.91 -6.31 -4.58
C PHE A 137 16.98 -7.72 -5.18
N ILE A 138 17.70 -7.90 -6.28
CA ILE A 138 17.87 -9.19 -6.96
C ILE A 138 18.31 -10.30 -6.01
N ASP A 139 19.23 -10.03 -5.10
CA ASP A 139 19.77 -11.00 -4.13
C ASP A 139 18.75 -11.46 -3.09
N ARG A 140 17.64 -10.72 -2.95
CA ARG A 140 16.55 -11.06 -2.04
C ARG A 140 15.44 -11.86 -2.71
N CYS A 141 15.46 -11.96 -4.05
CA CYS A 141 14.36 -12.48 -4.84
C CYS A 141 14.11 -13.98 -4.61
N CYS A 142 12.85 -14.31 -4.33
CA CYS A 142 12.39 -15.69 -4.32
C CYS A 142 12.01 -16.13 -5.75
N TRP A 143 13.00 -16.45 -6.58
CA TRP A 143 12.86 -16.77 -7.99
C TRP A 143 11.82 -17.86 -8.33
N ASN A 144 11.64 -18.82 -7.43
CA ASN A 144 10.67 -19.91 -7.61
C ASN A 144 9.20 -19.45 -7.61
N LYS A 145 8.92 -18.23 -7.12
CA LYS A 145 7.58 -17.63 -7.13
C LYS A 145 7.22 -16.96 -8.45
N LEU A 146 8.22 -16.71 -9.29
CA LEU A 146 7.99 -16.10 -10.61
C LEU A 146 7.33 -17.09 -11.56
N LYS A 147 6.30 -16.60 -12.25
CA LYS A 147 5.61 -17.32 -13.34
C LYS A 147 6.20 -16.92 -14.69
N SER A 148 5.83 -17.63 -15.75
CA SER A 148 6.26 -17.37 -17.12
C SER A 148 6.18 -15.90 -17.53
N CYS A 149 5.00 -15.28 -17.34
CA CYS A 149 4.80 -13.87 -17.70
C CYS A 149 5.69 -12.89 -16.91
N HIS A 150 6.01 -13.21 -15.64
CA HIS A 150 6.92 -12.40 -14.84
C HIS A 150 8.36 -12.50 -15.38
N TRP A 151 8.80 -13.72 -15.68
CA TRP A 151 10.10 -13.97 -16.30
C TRP A 151 10.24 -13.26 -17.64
N ARG A 152 9.23 -13.37 -18.51
CA ARG A 152 9.23 -12.64 -19.79
C ARG A 152 9.43 -11.14 -19.55
N SER A 153 8.67 -10.54 -18.63
CA SER A 153 8.76 -9.10 -18.35
C SER A 153 10.15 -8.70 -17.86
N LEU A 154 10.69 -9.43 -16.89
CA LEU A 154 12.00 -9.13 -16.31
C LEU A 154 13.14 -9.36 -17.32
N LEU A 155 13.10 -10.45 -18.09
CA LEU A 155 14.17 -10.78 -19.06
C LEU A 155 14.16 -9.88 -20.31
N ILE A 156 13.07 -9.18 -20.60
CA ILE A 156 13.07 -8.14 -21.63
C ILE A 156 13.94 -6.95 -21.21
N GLU A 157 13.91 -6.55 -19.93
CA GLU A 157 14.70 -5.44 -19.41
C GLU A 157 16.07 -5.86 -18.89
N HIS A 158 16.17 -7.07 -18.33
CA HIS A 158 17.34 -7.63 -17.69
C HIS A 158 17.66 -9.03 -18.23
N PRO A 159 18.12 -9.14 -19.49
CA PRO A 159 18.40 -10.45 -20.12
C PRO A 159 19.50 -11.25 -19.39
N GLU A 160 20.39 -10.58 -18.66
CA GLU A 160 21.42 -11.20 -17.83
C GLU A 160 20.86 -12.06 -16.69
N TRP A 161 19.61 -11.84 -16.28
CA TRP A 161 18.98 -12.62 -15.21
C TRP A 161 18.47 -14.00 -15.67
N ILE A 162 18.71 -14.35 -16.93
CA ILE A 162 18.37 -15.69 -17.48
C ILE A 162 19.00 -16.82 -16.68
N GLU A 163 20.15 -16.58 -16.04
CA GLU A 163 20.84 -17.57 -15.20
C GLU A 163 20.05 -17.98 -13.96
N HIS A 164 19.15 -17.12 -13.47
CA HIS A 164 18.25 -17.40 -12.36
C HIS A 164 16.94 -18.06 -12.80
N CYS A 165 16.69 -18.09 -14.11
CA CYS A 165 15.42 -18.56 -14.67
C CYS A 165 15.39 -20.07 -14.81
N ASN A 166 14.35 -20.69 -14.28
CA ASN A 166 14.00 -22.03 -14.70
C ASN A 166 13.26 -21.96 -16.05
N ILE A 167 14.00 -22.14 -17.13
CA ILE A 167 13.54 -22.01 -18.53
C ILE A 167 12.32 -22.91 -18.82
N ALA A 168 12.25 -24.10 -18.20
CA ALA A 168 11.11 -24.99 -18.32
C ALA A 168 9.79 -24.42 -17.81
N LYS A 169 9.82 -23.33 -17.03
CA LYS A 169 8.63 -22.62 -16.59
C LYS A 169 8.13 -21.56 -17.58
N ILE A 170 8.91 -21.23 -18.62
CA ILE A 170 8.51 -20.26 -19.63
C ILE A 170 7.60 -20.95 -20.64
N SER A 171 6.38 -20.45 -20.80
CA SER A 171 5.44 -20.95 -21.82
C SER A 171 5.93 -20.61 -23.24
N GLU A 172 5.55 -21.41 -24.25
CA GLU A 172 5.94 -21.14 -25.64
C GLU A 172 5.52 -19.73 -26.09
N THR A 173 4.32 -19.27 -25.71
CA THR A 173 3.84 -17.92 -26.04
C THR A 173 4.71 -16.82 -25.42
N ASP A 174 5.18 -17.00 -24.16
CA ASP A 174 6.06 -16.03 -23.51
C ASP A 174 7.48 -16.10 -24.07
N LYS A 175 7.95 -17.30 -24.44
CA LYS A 175 9.23 -17.52 -25.12
C LYS A 175 9.27 -16.79 -26.47
N GLU A 176 8.24 -16.97 -27.32
CA GLU A 176 8.15 -16.29 -28.61
C GLU A 176 8.26 -14.76 -28.43
N LYS A 177 7.47 -14.18 -27.52
CA LYS A 177 7.49 -12.75 -27.24
C LYS A 177 8.81 -12.27 -26.63
N LEU A 178 9.45 -13.11 -25.83
CA LEU A 178 10.76 -12.81 -25.25
C LEU A 178 11.82 -12.78 -26.33
N LEU A 179 11.88 -13.79 -27.19
CA LEU A 179 12.88 -13.91 -28.27
C LEU A 179 12.69 -12.87 -29.38
N GLU A 180 11.46 -12.36 -29.56
CA GLU A 180 11.22 -11.20 -30.44
C GLU A 180 11.97 -9.94 -29.94
N LYS A 181 12.04 -9.72 -28.61
CA LYS A 181 12.70 -8.58 -27.98
C LYS A 181 14.16 -8.82 -27.64
N GLN A 182 14.50 -10.07 -27.30
CA GLN A 182 15.84 -10.48 -26.84
C GLN A 182 16.31 -11.74 -27.61
N PRO A 183 16.63 -11.65 -28.95
CA PRO A 183 16.98 -12.81 -29.78
C PRO A 183 18.20 -13.59 -29.26
N GLN A 184 19.14 -12.91 -28.57
CA GLN A 184 20.35 -13.54 -28.03
C GLN A 184 20.07 -14.59 -26.96
N LEU A 185 18.85 -14.59 -26.37
CA LEU A 185 18.45 -15.60 -25.38
C LEU A 185 18.07 -16.95 -26.02
N ALA A 186 17.98 -17.05 -27.36
CA ALA A 186 17.59 -18.29 -28.05
C ALA A 186 18.48 -19.47 -27.65
N MET A 187 19.79 -19.24 -27.49
CA MET A 187 20.76 -20.29 -27.11
C MET A 187 20.45 -21.00 -25.78
N TYR A 188 19.65 -20.40 -24.91
CA TYR A 188 19.24 -20.99 -23.62
C TYR A 188 18.04 -21.91 -23.77
N PHE A 189 17.27 -21.81 -24.87
CA PHE A 189 16.07 -22.59 -25.16
C PHE A 189 16.30 -23.75 -26.13
N GLU A 190 17.50 -23.87 -26.69
CA GLU A 190 17.87 -24.92 -27.64
C GLU A 190 18.49 -26.16 -26.96
N LYS A 191 18.53 -26.17 -25.63
CA LYS A 191 19.01 -27.30 -24.82
C LYS A 191 17.82 -28.11 -24.33
#